data_aa3fde6b27b84584e9be0ad13651a1d4
#
_entry.id   aa3fde6b27b84584e9be0ad13651a1d4
#
_cell.length_a   1.000
_cell.length_b   1.000
_cell.length_c   1.000
_cell.angle_alpha   90.00
_cell.angle_beta   90.00
_cell.angle_gamma   90.00
#
_symmetry.space_group_name_H-M   'P 1'
#
loop_
_entity.id
_entity.type
_entity.pdbx_description
1 polymer ?
#
loop_
_entity_poly.entity_id
_entity_poly.type
_entity_poly.pdbx_seq_one_letter_code
_entity_poly.pdbx_strand_id
1 'polypeptide(L)'
;MLNRATRYLLAAIQAIIGWEWLMSGGNKLLSGLFPQGLAETLNDGLKNNPNDWYVNFIHAFILPHSVFYGYLIEWTEIGIGLVLLAGAVLLLGEPRVRGEAQHNLAVACSYIVVLAAAGAAFQAINFHFLMGGWIFPTFKPSVPFNEGIDLDGFIPPICLVIIIANLALIKALRGGILFGSLARRGQEVGEAK
;
A
#
# COMPACT_ATOMS: atom_id res chain seq x y z
N MET A 1 -5.67 21.36 -7.10
CA MET A 1 -4.70 20.42 -7.72
C MET A 1 -3.45 20.37 -6.88
N LEU A 2 -2.86 19.19 -6.68
CA LEU A 2 -1.54 19.07 -6.06
C LEU A 2 -0.52 19.85 -6.90
N ASN A 3 0.38 20.59 -6.23
CA ASN A 3 1.45 21.27 -6.95
C ASN A 3 2.45 20.24 -7.51
N ARG A 4 3.29 20.66 -8.45
CA ARG A 4 4.23 19.79 -9.16
C ARG A 4 5.21 19.08 -8.21
N ALA A 5 5.73 19.80 -7.22
CA ALA A 5 6.66 19.25 -6.24
C ALA A 5 6.00 18.17 -5.37
N THR A 6 4.80 18.41 -4.87
CA THR A 6 4.04 17.42 -4.09
C THR A 6 3.76 16.14 -4.87
N ARG A 7 3.46 16.26 -6.18
CA ARG A 7 3.25 15.09 -7.05
C ARG A 7 4.52 14.27 -7.20
N TYR A 8 5.66 14.91 -7.41
CA TYR A 8 6.95 14.22 -7.53
C TYR A 8 7.34 13.52 -6.23
N LEU A 9 7.15 14.17 -5.09
CA LEU A 9 7.41 13.56 -3.78
C LEU A 9 6.51 12.34 -3.55
N LEU A 10 5.21 12.46 -3.82
CA LEU A 10 4.30 11.33 -3.68
C LEU A 10 4.65 10.18 -4.63
N ALA A 11 4.99 10.48 -5.89
CA ALA A 11 5.43 9.49 -6.85
C ALA A 11 6.71 8.78 -6.39
N ALA A 12 7.68 9.51 -5.84
CA ALA A 12 8.90 8.93 -5.31
C ALA A 12 8.63 7.99 -4.13
N ILE A 13 7.79 8.40 -3.17
CA ILE A 13 7.40 7.55 -2.03
C ILE A 13 6.68 6.28 -2.52
N GLN A 14 5.71 6.41 -3.43
CA GLN A 14 5.01 5.26 -4.02
C GLN A 14 5.96 4.32 -4.77
N ALA A 15 6.93 4.89 -5.52
CA ALA A 15 7.90 4.09 -6.25
C ALA A 15 8.83 3.31 -5.33
N ILE A 16 9.29 3.92 -4.23
CA ILE A 16 10.16 3.25 -3.25
C ILE A 16 9.43 2.07 -2.60
N ILE A 17 8.22 2.30 -2.10
CA ILE A 17 7.41 1.24 -1.48
C ILE A 17 7.00 0.19 -2.52
N GLY A 18 6.60 0.60 -3.73
CA GLY A 18 6.25 -0.32 -4.80
C GLY A 18 7.43 -1.20 -5.24
N TRP A 19 8.64 -0.64 -5.27
CA TRP A 19 9.85 -1.39 -5.56
C TRP A 19 10.16 -2.42 -4.47
N GLU A 20 10.07 -2.04 -3.21
CA GLU A 20 10.28 -2.94 -2.06
C GLU A 20 9.35 -4.15 -2.15
N TRP A 21 8.04 -3.94 -2.30
CA TRP A 21 7.06 -5.02 -2.41
C TRP A 21 7.25 -5.89 -3.66
N LEU A 22 7.60 -5.29 -4.79
CA LEU A 22 7.88 -6.04 -6.02
C LEU A 22 9.11 -6.93 -5.87
N MET A 23 10.17 -6.44 -5.23
CA MET A 23 11.38 -7.22 -4.98
C MET A 23 11.11 -8.33 -3.96
N SER A 24 10.36 -8.05 -2.90
CA SER A 24 9.99 -9.04 -1.89
C SER A 24 9.17 -10.19 -2.51
N GLY A 25 8.07 -9.87 -3.17
CA GLY A 25 7.23 -10.88 -3.82
C GLY A 25 7.94 -11.59 -4.99
N GLY A 26 8.72 -10.85 -5.78
CA GLY A 26 9.51 -11.40 -6.87
C GLY A 26 10.55 -12.41 -6.40
N ASN A 27 11.26 -12.13 -5.32
CA ASN A 27 12.21 -13.07 -4.74
C ASN A 27 11.53 -14.34 -4.23
N LYS A 28 10.35 -14.23 -3.59
CA LYS A 28 9.55 -15.38 -3.15
C LYS A 28 9.13 -16.24 -4.34
N LEU A 29 8.59 -15.63 -5.38
CA LEU A 29 8.16 -16.31 -6.61
C LEU A 29 9.33 -17.02 -7.30
N LEU A 30 10.46 -16.32 -7.50
CA LEU A 30 11.62 -16.88 -8.19
C LEU A 30 12.30 -18.00 -7.38
N SER A 31 12.21 -17.98 -6.06
CA SER A 31 12.72 -19.08 -5.23
C SER A 31 11.92 -20.37 -5.42
N GLY A 32 10.62 -20.26 -5.70
CA GLY A 32 9.69 -21.38 -5.85
C GLY A 32 9.45 -22.19 -4.58
N LEU A 33 10.04 -21.79 -3.45
CA LEU A 33 10.04 -22.55 -2.18
C LEU A 33 9.19 -21.87 -1.10
N PHE A 34 8.86 -20.59 -1.26
CA PHE A 34 8.22 -19.80 -0.21
C PHE A 34 6.88 -20.39 0.28
N PRO A 35 5.93 -20.79 -0.58
CA PRO A 35 4.65 -21.33 -0.12
C PRO A 35 4.80 -22.60 0.73
N GLN A 36 5.74 -23.48 0.35
CA GLN A 36 5.98 -24.74 1.05
C GLN A 36 6.75 -24.51 2.36
N GLY A 37 7.65 -23.51 2.40
CA GLY A 37 8.46 -23.15 3.56
C GLY A 37 7.74 -22.24 4.56
N LEU A 38 6.56 -21.69 4.22
CA LEU A 38 5.88 -20.73 5.08
C LEU A 38 5.56 -21.28 6.48
N ALA A 39 5.16 -22.55 6.57
CA ALA A 39 4.86 -23.18 7.87
C ALA A 39 6.09 -23.17 8.82
N GLU A 40 7.27 -23.46 8.31
CA GLU A 40 8.52 -23.41 9.08
C GLU A 40 8.84 -21.97 9.51
N THR A 41 8.76 -21.02 8.56
CA THR A 41 8.98 -19.59 8.84
C THR A 41 8.02 -19.06 9.91
N LEU A 42 6.73 -19.44 9.85
CA LEU A 42 5.74 -19.05 10.85
C LEU A 42 6.10 -19.64 12.22
N ASN A 43 6.38 -20.94 12.29
CA ASN A 43 6.75 -21.59 13.56
C ASN A 43 8.01 -20.96 14.18
N ASP A 44 8.99 -20.59 13.37
CA ASP A 44 10.21 -19.94 13.86
C ASP A 44 9.93 -18.53 14.37
N GLY A 45 9.15 -17.72 13.67
CA GLY A 45 8.78 -16.38 14.08
C GLY A 45 7.86 -16.36 15.33
N LEU A 46 7.09 -17.43 15.55
CA LEU A 46 6.24 -17.56 16.73
C LEU A 46 6.98 -18.03 17.98
N LYS A 47 8.21 -18.55 17.85
CA LYS A 47 9.02 -18.93 19.02
C LYS A 47 9.31 -17.71 19.90
N ASN A 48 8.86 -17.80 21.15
CA ASN A 48 9.00 -16.71 22.14
C ASN A 48 8.32 -15.39 21.74
N ASN A 49 7.34 -15.45 20.85
CA ASN A 49 6.57 -14.26 20.47
C ASN A 49 5.73 -13.77 21.64
N PRO A 50 5.83 -12.49 22.06
CA PRO A 50 5.13 -11.96 23.23
C PRO A 50 3.64 -11.71 22.99
N ASN A 51 3.17 -11.86 21.75
CA ASN A 51 1.79 -11.57 21.36
C ASN A 51 0.94 -12.86 21.33
N ASP A 52 0.55 -13.40 22.49
CA ASP A 52 -0.19 -14.67 22.60
C ASP A 52 -1.44 -14.73 21.71
N TRP A 53 -2.18 -13.61 21.59
CA TRP A 53 -3.36 -13.54 20.73
C TRP A 53 -3.01 -13.77 19.26
N TYR A 54 -1.86 -13.24 18.80
CA TYR A 54 -1.39 -13.40 17.43
C TYR A 54 -0.90 -14.82 17.18
N VAL A 55 -0.16 -15.39 18.14
CA VAL A 55 0.28 -16.80 18.12
C VAL A 55 -0.93 -17.72 17.94
N ASN A 56 -1.96 -17.54 18.77
CA ASN A 56 -3.18 -18.33 18.69
C ASN A 56 -3.92 -18.16 17.36
N PHE A 57 -3.98 -16.94 16.83
CA PHE A 57 -4.58 -16.66 15.53
C PHE A 57 -3.83 -17.39 14.41
N ILE A 58 -2.51 -17.30 14.37
CA ILE A 58 -1.69 -17.97 13.35
C ILE A 58 -1.85 -19.49 13.42
N HIS A 59 -1.79 -20.07 14.62
CA HIS A 59 -1.98 -21.53 14.80
C HIS A 59 -3.38 -22.00 14.38
N ALA A 60 -4.42 -21.24 14.68
CA ALA A 60 -5.79 -21.64 14.41
C ALA A 60 -6.19 -21.48 12.93
N PHE A 61 -5.73 -20.42 12.26
CA PHE A 61 -6.27 -20.04 10.95
C PHE A 61 -5.24 -20.10 9.81
N ILE A 62 -3.98 -19.72 10.06
CA ILE A 62 -3.00 -19.57 8.98
C ILE A 62 -2.18 -20.84 8.79
N LEU A 63 -1.65 -21.38 9.86
CA LEU A 63 -0.74 -22.52 9.81
C LEU A 63 -1.36 -23.77 9.16
N PRO A 64 -2.64 -24.13 9.43
CA PRO A 64 -3.28 -25.28 8.75
C PRO A 64 -3.38 -25.16 7.25
N HIS A 65 -3.33 -23.92 6.72
CA HIS A 65 -3.45 -23.60 5.30
C HIS A 65 -2.22 -22.82 4.79
N SER A 66 -1.06 -23.02 5.39
CA SER A 66 0.16 -22.24 5.15
C SER A 66 0.56 -22.15 3.68
N VAL A 67 0.47 -23.26 2.93
CA VAL A 67 0.80 -23.27 1.49
C VAL A 67 -0.12 -22.33 0.70
N PHE A 68 -1.42 -22.32 0.98
CA PHE A 68 -2.37 -21.40 0.35
C PHE A 68 -2.04 -19.95 0.67
N TYR A 69 -1.79 -19.65 1.96
CA TYR A 69 -1.39 -18.31 2.38
C TYR A 69 -0.03 -17.90 1.83
N GLY A 70 0.89 -18.85 1.62
CA GLY A 70 2.16 -18.59 0.97
C GLY A 70 1.98 -18.06 -0.46
N TYR A 71 1.18 -18.72 -1.27
CA TYR A 71 0.83 -18.21 -2.61
C TYR A 71 0.10 -16.88 -2.55
N LEU A 72 -0.85 -16.72 -1.62
CA LEU A 72 -1.59 -15.48 -1.47
C LEU A 72 -0.66 -14.31 -1.14
N ILE A 73 0.28 -14.47 -0.21
CA ILE A 73 1.27 -13.46 0.17
C ILE A 73 2.13 -13.11 -1.04
N GLU A 74 2.72 -14.09 -1.71
CA GLU A 74 3.61 -13.92 -2.85
C GLU A 74 2.95 -13.10 -3.98
N TRP A 75 1.74 -13.50 -4.40
CA TRP A 75 1.04 -12.80 -5.47
C TRP A 75 0.49 -11.44 -5.07
N THR A 76 0.07 -11.27 -3.81
CA THR A 76 -0.38 -9.96 -3.32
C THR A 76 0.78 -8.98 -3.20
N GLU A 77 1.97 -9.40 -2.78
CA GLU A 77 3.17 -8.55 -2.76
C GLU A 77 3.53 -8.06 -4.17
N ILE A 78 3.55 -8.95 -5.16
CA ILE A 78 3.79 -8.58 -6.56
C ILE A 78 2.72 -7.60 -7.04
N GLY A 79 1.45 -7.89 -6.78
CA GLY A 79 0.33 -7.04 -7.18
C GLY A 79 0.40 -5.65 -6.56
N ILE A 80 0.68 -5.55 -5.26
CA ILE A 80 0.91 -4.29 -4.54
C ILE A 80 2.05 -3.51 -5.18
N GLY A 81 3.20 -4.16 -5.39
CA GLY A 81 4.37 -3.54 -6.00
C GLY A 81 4.06 -2.94 -7.37
N LEU A 82 3.44 -3.72 -8.25
CA LEU A 82 3.06 -3.27 -9.60
C LEU A 82 2.07 -2.10 -9.58
N VAL A 83 1.05 -2.16 -8.71
CA VAL A 83 0.04 -1.09 -8.59
C VAL A 83 0.66 0.21 -8.09
N LEU A 84 1.51 0.15 -7.07
CA LEU A 84 2.17 1.34 -6.53
C LEU A 84 3.13 1.95 -7.55
N LEU A 85 3.91 1.14 -8.28
CA LEU A 85 4.79 1.62 -9.35
C LEU A 85 4.01 2.25 -10.50
N ALA A 86 2.95 1.61 -10.96
CA ALA A 86 2.08 2.17 -12.00
C ALA A 86 1.44 3.49 -11.54
N GLY A 87 0.97 3.56 -10.29
CA GLY A 87 0.46 4.80 -9.69
C GLY A 87 1.49 5.92 -9.62
N ALA A 88 2.76 5.59 -9.31
CA ALA A 88 3.86 6.54 -9.33
C ALA A 88 4.11 7.09 -10.74
N VAL A 89 4.12 6.24 -11.76
CA VAL A 89 4.27 6.66 -13.17
C VAL A 89 3.12 7.57 -13.60
N LEU A 90 1.88 7.25 -13.21
CA LEU A 90 0.71 8.10 -13.50
C LEU A 90 0.81 9.48 -12.82
N LEU A 91 1.37 9.56 -11.62
CA LEU A 91 1.61 10.84 -10.94
C LEU A 91 2.70 11.68 -11.62
N LEU A 92 3.72 11.05 -12.23
CA LEU A 92 4.78 11.75 -12.96
C LEU A 92 4.28 12.29 -14.30
N GLY A 93 3.37 11.58 -14.97
CA GLY A 93 2.69 12.07 -16.17
C GLY A 93 1.93 13.35 -15.85
N GLU A 94 1.98 14.36 -16.72
CA GLU A 94 1.05 15.48 -16.59
C GLU A 94 -0.36 14.96 -16.95
N PRO A 95 -1.30 14.89 -16.01
CA PRO A 95 -2.66 14.54 -16.36
C PRO A 95 -3.28 15.73 -17.10
N ARG A 96 -3.02 15.85 -18.39
CA ARG A 96 -3.90 16.60 -19.27
C ARG A 96 -5.17 15.78 -19.42
N VAL A 97 -5.95 15.75 -18.35
CA VAL A 97 -7.28 15.14 -18.38
C VAL A 97 -8.13 15.94 -19.35
N ARG A 98 -8.11 15.53 -20.62
CA ARG A 98 -8.82 16.20 -21.70
C ARG A 98 -10.25 15.71 -21.91
N GLY A 99 -10.70 14.73 -21.12
CA GLY A 99 -12.03 14.14 -21.25
C GLY A 99 -12.49 13.39 -20.01
N GLU A 100 -13.80 13.16 -19.93
CA GLU A 100 -14.45 12.48 -18.81
C GLU A 100 -13.92 11.07 -18.57
N ALA A 101 -13.64 10.32 -19.65
CA ALA A 101 -13.10 8.97 -19.56
C ALA A 101 -11.70 8.93 -18.89
N GLN A 102 -10.81 9.86 -19.25
CA GLN A 102 -9.48 9.95 -18.63
C GLN A 102 -9.57 10.38 -17.17
N HIS A 103 -10.54 11.22 -16.84
CA HIS A 103 -10.79 11.63 -15.48
C HIS A 103 -11.26 10.46 -14.61
N ASN A 104 -12.25 9.70 -15.07
CA ASN A 104 -12.75 8.53 -14.37
C ASN A 104 -11.68 7.47 -14.19
N LEU A 105 -10.81 7.27 -15.19
CA LEU A 105 -9.65 6.39 -15.09
C LEU A 105 -8.67 6.86 -14.01
N ALA A 106 -8.34 8.14 -13.96
CA ALA A 106 -7.44 8.68 -12.94
C ALA A 106 -8.00 8.49 -11.51
N VAL A 107 -9.30 8.70 -11.33
CA VAL A 107 -9.99 8.44 -10.05
C VAL A 107 -9.95 6.96 -9.70
N ALA A 108 -10.27 6.06 -10.64
CA ALA A 108 -10.23 4.62 -10.43
C ALA A 108 -8.82 4.14 -10.07
N CYS A 109 -7.79 4.58 -10.80
CA CYS A 109 -6.39 4.26 -10.49
C CYS A 109 -6.00 4.72 -9.09
N SER A 110 -6.42 5.92 -8.66
CA SER A 110 -6.13 6.40 -7.32
C SER A 110 -6.79 5.55 -6.22
N TYR A 111 -8.01 5.04 -6.44
CA TYR A 111 -8.63 4.07 -5.52
C TYR A 111 -7.87 2.75 -5.46
N ILE A 112 -7.42 2.24 -6.60
CA ILE A 112 -6.62 0.99 -6.65
C ILE A 112 -5.30 1.17 -5.88
N VAL A 113 -4.65 2.33 -6.01
CA VAL A 113 -3.45 2.68 -5.22
C VAL A 113 -3.76 2.72 -3.73
N VAL A 114 -4.88 3.30 -3.30
CA VAL A 114 -5.32 3.31 -1.89
C VAL A 114 -5.49 1.89 -1.37
N LEU A 115 -6.14 1.01 -2.12
CA LEU A 115 -6.31 -0.40 -1.74
C LEU A 115 -4.98 -1.15 -1.66
N ALA A 116 -4.08 -0.93 -2.62
CA ALA A 116 -2.75 -1.52 -2.61
C ALA A 116 -1.93 -1.05 -1.40
N ALA A 117 -1.94 0.25 -1.09
CA ALA A 117 -1.24 0.78 0.08
C ALA A 117 -1.84 0.27 1.41
N ALA A 118 -3.17 0.10 1.48
CA ALA A 118 -3.80 -0.53 2.64
C ALA A 118 -3.42 -2.01 2.79
N GLY A 119 -3.34 -2.75 1.67
CA GLY A 119 -2.85 -4.13 1.65
C GLY A 119 -1.39 -4.25 2.08
N ALA A 120 -0.53 -3.34 1.60
CA ALA A 120 0.87 -3.24 2.01
C ALA A 120 1.00 -3.01 3.52
N ALA A 121 0.27 -2.04 4.06
CA ALA A 121 0.27 -1.76 5.50
C ALA A 121 -0.22 -2.97 6.31
N PHE A 122 -1.27 -3.65 5.85
CA PHE A 122 -1.80 -4.84 6.51
C PHE A 122 -0.78 -5.99 6.55
N GLN A 123 -0.10 -6.28 5.44
CA GLN A 123 0.92 -7.34 5.39
C GLN A 123 2.13 -6.98 6.26
N ALA A 124 2.63 -5.74 6.17
CA ALA A 124 3.75 -5.28 6.98
C ALA A 124 3.45 -5.36 8.48
N ILE A 125 2.25 -4.99 8.93
CA ILE A 125 1.82 -5.15 10.32
C ILE A 125 1.85 -6.63 10.73
N ASN A 126 1.40 -7.54 9.87
CA ASN A 126 1.44 -8.97 10.18
C ASN A 126 2.88 -9.50 10.28
N PHE A 127 3.79 -9.10 9.38
CA PHE A 127 5.20 -9.48 9.48
C PHE A 127 5.86 -8.89 10.73
N HIS A 128 5.55 -7.65 11.07
CA HIS A 128 6.02 -7.04 12.30
C HIS A 128 5.56 -7.79 13.55
N PHE A 129 4.30 -8.20 13.62
CA PHE A 129 3.80 -9.04 14.72
C PHE A 129 4.43 -10.43 14.74
N LEU A 130 4.68 -11.03 13.58
CA LEU A 130 5.37 -12.32 13.48
C LEU A 130 6.76 -12.26 14.09
N MET A 131 7.48 -11.15 13.91
CA MET A 131 8.80 -10.91 14.51
C MET A 131 8.72 -10.47 15.99
N GLY A 132 7.57 -10.57 16.63
CA GLY A 132 7.38 -10.17 18.03
C GLY A 132 7.30 -8.67 18.25
N GLY A 133 7.06 -7.91 17.19
CA GLY A 133 6.85 -6.47 17.25
C GLY A 133 5.55 -6.11 17.97
N TRP A 134 5.44 -4.85 18.37
CA TRP A 134 4.27 -4.27 19.00
C TRP A 134 3.75 -3.11 18.14
N ILE A 135 2.47 -2.77 18.26
CA ILE A 135 1.83 -1.71 17.45
C ILE A 135 2.60 -0.39 17.47
N PHE A 136 3.21 -0.07 18.60
CA PHE A 136 4.05 1.11 18.74
C PHE A 136 5.50 0.70 18.97
N PRO A 137 6.48 1.39 18.34
CA PRO A 137 7.88 1.18 18.61
C PRO A 137 8.17 1.29 20.12
N THR A 138 8.89 0.32 20.66
CA THR A 138 9.24 0.29 22.08
C THR A 138 10.75 0.48 22.23
N PHE A 139 11.14 1.37 23.16
CA PHE A 139 12.54 1.52 23.52
C PHE A 139 13.03 0.26 24.25
N LYS A 140 14.07 -0.39 23.73
CA LYS A 140 14.75 -1.53 24.37
C LYS A 140 16.21 -1.17 24.65
N PRO A 141 16.51 -0.29 25.61
CA PRO A 141 17.84 0.23 25.86
C PRO A 141 18.84 -0.84 26.36
N SER A 142 18.33 -2.00 26.81
CA SER A 142 19.14 -3.13 27.25
C SER A 142 19.75 -3.93 26.08
N VAL A 143 19.32 -3.71 24.85
CA VAL A 143 19.83 -4.41 23.67
C VAL A 143 20.64 -3.43 22.83
N PRO A 144 21.98 -3.43 22.91
CA PRO A 144 22.83 -2.59 22.07
C PRO A 144 22.50 -2.80 20.58
N PHE A 145 22.51 -1.73 19.80
CA PHE A 145 22.22 -1.76 18.36
C PHE A 145 20.79 -2.16 17.99
N ASN A 146 19.84 -2.20 18.93
CA ASN A 146 18.44 -2.34 18.61
C ASN A 146 17.85 -0.95 18.27
N GLU A 147 17.48 -0.74 17.02
CA GLU A 147 16.90 0.51 16.54
C GLU A 147 15.46 0.74 17.01
N GLY A 148 14.85 -0.28 17.64
CA GLY A 148 13.47 -0.18 18.18
C GLY A 148 12.38 -0.25 17.14
N ILE A 149 12.73 -0.25 15.86
CA ILE A 149 11.81 -0.38 14.73
C ILE A 149 12.49 -1.20 13.63
N ASP A 150 11.74 -2.08 13.02
CA ASP A 150 12.12 -2.81 11.81
C ASP A 150 11.49 -2.20 10.57
N LEU A 151 11.86 -2.69 9.40
CA LEU A 151 11.32 -2.23 8.13
C LEU A 151 9.78 -2.40 8.09
N ASP A 152 9.29 -3.55 8.55
CA ASP A 152 7.86 -3.86 8.55
C ASP A 152 7.06 -2.95 9.48
N GLY A 153 7.64 -2.51 10.60
CA GLY A 153 7.06 -1.50 11.48
C GLY A 153 7.07 -0.09 10.88
N PHE A 154 7.98 0.19 9.93
CA PHE A 154 8.11 1.51 9.30
C PHE A 154 7.21 1.68 8.05
N ILE A 155 6.91 0.61 7.34
CA ILE A 155 6.07 0.65 6.12
C ILE A 155 4.64 1.17 6.38
N PRO A 156 3.90 0.75 7.43
CA PRO A 156 2.52 1.19 7.66
C PRO A 156 2.32 2.70 7.73
N PRO A 157 3.12 3.49 8.49
CA PRO A 157 2.98 4.95 8.48
C PRO A 157 3.26 5.58 7.12
N ILE A 158 4.18 5.03 6.31
CA ILE A 158 4.42 5.51 4.95
C ILE A 158 3.21 5.20 4.06
N CYS A 159 2.64 4.00 4.16
CA CYS A 159 1.41 3.64 3.45
C CYS A 159 0.25 4.56 3.82
N LEU A 160 0.12 4.97 5.08
CA LEU A 160 -0.89 5.95 5.51
C LEU A 160 -0.71 7.28 4.79
N VAL A 161 0.51 7.77 4.61
CA VAL A 161 0.79 8.99 3.81
C VAL A 161 0.33 8.81 2.36
N ILE A 162 0.62 7.67 1.74
CA ILE A 162 0.17 7.35 0.38
C ILE A 162 -1.36 7.35 0.29
N ILE A 163 -2.04 6.72 1.25
CA ILE A 163 -3.51 6.65 1.32
C ILE A 163 -4.09 8.06 1.41
N ILE A 164 -3.67 8.86 2.40
CA ILE A 164 -4.19 10.23 2.62
C ILE A 164 -3.98 11.09 1.38
N ALA A 165 -2.79 11.04 0.77
CA ALA A 165 -2.48 11.85 -0.40
C ALA A 165 -3.31 11.44 -1.63
N ASN A 166 -3.53 10.14 -1.86
CA ASN A 166 -4.39 9.68 -2.96
C ASN A 166 -5.88 9.97 -2.71
N LEU A 167 -6.38 9.89 -1.47
CA LEU A 167 -7.73 10.32 -1.11
C LEU A 167 -7.92 11.83 -1.34
N ALA A 168 -6.94 12.65 -0.99
CA ALA A 168 -6.95 14.08 -1.29
C ALA A 168 -6.95 14.35 -2.80
N LEU A 169 -6.20 13.59 -3.58
CA LEU A 169 -6.19 13.64 -5.05
C LEU A 169 -7.56 13.27 -5.62
N ILE A 170 -8.19 12.19 -5.17
CA ILE A 170 -9.53 11.78 -5.57
C ILE A 170 -10.55 12.90 -5.30
N LYS A 171 -10.49 13.51 -4.11
CA LYS A 171 -11.36 14.63 -3.75
C LYS A 171 -11.16 15.83 -4.68
N ALA A 172 -9.93 16.18 -5.00
CA ALA A 172 -9.59 17.27 -5.90
C ALA A 172 -10.08 17.00 -7.34
N LEU A 173 -9.90 15.77 -7.83
CA LEU A 173 -10.38 15.34 -9.13
C LEU A 173 -11.90 15.43 -9.20
N ARG A 174 -12.64 14.87 -8.24
CA ARG A 174 -14.11 14.91 -8.21
C ARG A 174 -14.68 16.30 -8.05
N GLY A 175 -14.05 17.16 -7.26
CA GLY A 175 -14.44 18.57 -7.10
C GLY A 175 -14.37 19.38 -8.41
N GLY A 176 -13.37 19.09 -9.26
CA GLY A 176 -13.23 19.73 -10.58
C GLY A 176 -14.37 19.45 -11.56
N ILE A 177 -15.01 18.27 -11.49
CA ILE A 177 -16.20 17.94 -12.32
C ILE A 177 -17.40 18.79 -11.94
N LEU A 178 -17.66 18.95 -10.63
CA LEU A 178 -18.82 19.72 -10.14
C LEU A 178 -18.76 21.18 -10.62
N PHE A 179 -17.61 21.82 -10.56
CA PHE A 179 -17.45 23.20 -11.04
C PHE A 179 -17.50 23.30 -12.56
N GLY A 180 -16.97 22.35 -13.31
CA GLY A 180 -17.03 22.31 -14.78
C GLY A 180 -18.46 22.12 -15.31
N SER A 181 -19.26 21.29 -14.67
CA SER A 181 -20.66 21.05 -15.06
C SER A 181 -21.58 22.25 -14.75
N LEU A 182 -21.33 22.92 -13.65
CA LEU A 182 -22.08 24.15 -13.30
C LEU A 182 -21.76 25.32 -14.25
N ALA A 183 -20.48 25.44 -14.66
CA ALA A 183 -20.06 26.47 -15.62
C ALA A 183 -20.69 26.26 -17.00
N ARG A 184 -20.80 25.02 -17.49
CA ARG A 184 -21.46 24.69 -18.77
C ARG A 184 -22.96 24.99 -18.73
N ARG A 185 -23.67 24.62 -17.65
CA ARG A 185 -25.10 24.95 -17.51
C ARG A 185 -25.37 26.44 -17.45
N GLY A 186 -24.44 27.22 -16.86
CA GLY A 186 -24.56 28.69 -16.85
C GLY A 186 -24.42 29.32 -18.22
N GLN A 187 -23.59 28.75 -19.12
CA GLN A 187 -23.46 29.22 -20.51
C GLN A 187 -24.67 28.88 -21.37
N GLU A 188 -25.21 27.63 -21.25
CA GLU A 188 -26.40 27.22 -22.00
C GLU A 188 -27.64 28.05 -21.66
N VAL A 189 -27.77 28.50 -20.40
CA VAL A 189 -28.88 29.37 -19.97
C VAL A 189 -28.66 30.83 -20.42
N GLY A 190 -27.43 31.28 -20.62
CA GLY A 190 -27.06 32.60 -21.10
C GLY A 190 -27.27 32.79 -22.60
N GLU A 191 -27.12 31.74 -23.40
CA GLU A 191 -27.32 31.75 -24.85
C GLU A 191 -28.79 31.57 -25.27
N ALA A 192 -29.66 31.16 -24.35
CA ALA A 192 -31.10 30.97 -24.60
C ALA A 192 -31.97 32.23 -24.32
N LYS A 193 -31.34 33.36 -24.00
CA LYS A 193 -31.97 34.68 -23.85
C LYS A 193 -31.49 35.65 -24.91
#